data_406f12cdeccc8a5caa546778ce6dd932
#
_entry.id   406f12cdeccc8a5caa546778ce6dd932
#
_cell.length_a   1.000
_cell.length_b   1.000
_cell.length_c   1.000
_cell.angle_alpha   90.00
_cell.angle_beta   90.00
_cell.angle_gamma   90.00
#
_symmetry.space_group_name_H-M   'P 1'
#
loop_
_entity.id
_entity.type
_entity.pdbx_description
1 polymer ?
#
loop_
_entity_poly.entity_id
_entity_poly.type
_entity_poly.pdbx_seq_one_letter_code
_entity_poly.pdbx_strand_id
1 'polypeptide(L)'
;MFALEDLEEGGVPVYTQLLDQGVLCERLSEGKVSVRLADQQRGPDRQAEDLHSQVQFGFVWACIGPNPQLLFDIPEYHEPDRRNVCTGVFGVEVSAPRAIENFLDMGHFPFVHTGLLGIEPHTEVVDYQVTVSDEPNEIVATECLFFQPQAAVGSVGGVVTEYVYRVPHPFCAILYKSCPFDESRRDVITIFVQPESEERIRAHTMMSIVDPESSDTSIRLFQQMIFGQDKPILENQFPKKLPLDPLDEISIRADRVAVAYRKWLASGGVRYGVIPGAQAT
;
A
#
# COMPACT_ATOMS: atom_id res chain seq x y z
N MET A 1 5.54 -8.69 -6.94
CA MET A 1 5.68 -8.88 -5.47
C MET A 1 4.93 -10.15 -5.07
N PHE A 2 5.42 -10.89 -4.10
CA PHE A 2 4.74 -12.03 -3.47
C PHE A 2 4.95 -11.94 -1.96
N ALA A 3 3.98 -12.37 -1.18
CA ALA A 3 4.27 -12.69 0.21
C ALA A 3 5.20 -13.92 0.22
N LEU A 4 6.27 -13.85 1.01
CA LEU A 4 7.26 -14.94 1.05
C LEU A 4 6.65 -16.24 1.58
N GLU A 5 5.64 -16.13 2.46
CA GLU A 5 4.91 -17.27 3.02
C GLU A 5 4.07 -18.03 1.97
N ASP A 6 3.70 -17.37 0.86
CA ASP A 6 2.94 -17.97 -0.25
C ASP A 6 3.84 -18.74 -1.24
N LEU A 7 5.16 -18.66 -1.10
CA LEU A 7 6.14 -19.35 -1.94
C LEU A 7 6.71 -20.57 -1.20
N GLU A 8 6.47 -21.75 -1.75
CA GLU A 8 7.05 -22.99 -1.24
C GLU A 8 8.56 -23.03 -1.54
N GLU A 9 9.38 -23.35 -0.53
CA GLU A 9 10.82 -23.47 -0.70
C GLU A 9 11.16 -24.67 -1.59
N GLY A 10 11.90 -24.43 -2.69
CA GLY A 10 12.19 -25.44 -3.70
C GLY A 10 10.97 -25.88 -4.51
N GLY A 11 9.84 -25.15 -4.41
CA GLY A 11 8.63 -25.39 -5.17
C GLY A 11 8.74 -24.95 -6.62
N VAL A 12 7.65 -25.09 -7.39
CA VAL A 12 7.61 -24.62 -8.77
C VAL A 12 7.54 -23.08 -8.81
N PRO A 13 8.19 -22.45 -9.79
CA PRO A 13 8.11 -21.01 -9.98
C PRO A 13 6.66 -20.51 -10.14
N VAL A 14 6.30 -19.47 -9.42
CA VAL A 14 4.97 -18.86 -9.47
C VAL A 14 4.98 -17.68 -10.44
N TYR A 15 4.00 -17.66 -11.35
CA TYR A 15 3.84 -16.60 -12.33
C TYR A 15 3.05 -15.41 -11.76
N THR A 16 3.47 -14.20 -12.10
CA THR A 16 2.69 -12.96 -11.93
C THR A 16 3.02 -11.97 -13.05
N GLN A 17 2.37 -10.81 -13.03
CA GLN A 17 2.69 -9.67 -13.88
C GLN A 17 3.25 -8.52 -13.05
N LEU A 18 4.20 -7.79 -13.60
CA LEU A 18 4.77 -6.57 -13.03
C LEU A 18 5.01 -5.57 -14.17
N LEU A 19 4.30 -4.43 -14.13
CA LEU A 19 4.43 -3.36 -15.14
C LEU A 19 4.28 -3.89 -16.58
N ASP A 20 3.18 -4.60 -16.85
CA ASP A 20 2.84 -5.28 -18.11
C ASP A 20 3.80 -6.41 -18.52
N GLN A 21 4.76 -6.78 -17.69
CA GLN A 21 5.70 -7.87 -17.99
C GLN A 21 5.38 -9.10 -17.14
N GLY A 22 5.36 -10.27 -17.78
CA GLY A 22 5.26 -11.54 -17.08
C GLY A 22 6.55 -11.83 -16.31
N VAL A 23 6.45 -12.19 -15.05
CA VAL A 23 7.56 -12.57 -14.20
C VAL A 23 7.30 -13.90 -13.50
N LEU A 24 8.37 -14.66 -13.30
CA LEU A 24 8.40 -15.91 -12.55
C LEU A 24 9.19 -15.67 -11.28
N CYS A 25 8.60 -16.03 -10.13
CA CYS A 25 9.23 -15.95 -8.83
C CYS A 25 9.36 -17.33 -8.21
N GLU A 26 10.52 -17.63 -7.65
CA GLU A 26 10.85 -18.91 -7.01
C GLU A 26 11.55 -18.66 -5.70
N ARG A 27 11.14 -19.39 -4.66
CA ARG A 27 11.85 -19.41 -3.38
C ARG A 27 12.87 -20.55 -3.38
N LEU A 28 14.13 -20.18 -3.30
CA LEU A 28 15.26 -21.09 -3.21
C LEU A 28 15.54 -21.47 -1.75
N SER A 29 16.50 -22.35 -1.52
CA SER A 29 16.98 -22.68 -0.18
C SER A 29 17.58 -21.46 0.54
N GLU A 30 17.64 -21.53 1.86
CA GLU A 30 18.22 -20.49 2.73
C GLU A 30 17.53 -19.12 2.62
N GLY A 31 16.22 -19.09 2.30
CA GLY A 31 15.44 -17.86 2.18
C GLY A 31 15.78 -16.98 0.97
N LYS A 32 16.63 -17.45 0.05
CA LYS A 32 16.93 -16.77 -1.21
C LYS A 32 15.73 -16.84 -2.15
N VAL A 33 15.63 -15.87 -3.05
CA VAL A 33 14.60 -15.82 -4.08
C VAL A 33 15.24 -15.57 -5.45
N SER A 34 14.64 -16.13 -6.49
CA SER A 34 14.95 -15.82 -7.89
C SER A 34 13.72 -15.22 -8.54
N VAL A 35 13.88 -14.09 -9.21
CA VAL A 35 12.82 -13.43 -9.98
C VAL A 35 13.33 -13.18 -11.39
N ARG A 36 12.60 -13.65 -12.42
CA ARG A 36 13.02 -13.52 -13.81
C ARG A 36 11.84 -13.20 -14.73
N LEU A 37 12.11 -12.63 -15.87
CA LEU A 37 11.09 -12.42 -16.91
C LEU A 37 10.60 -13.76 -17.47
N ALA A 38 9.27 -13.89 -17.64
CA ALA A 38 8.65 -15.13 -18.12
C ALA A 38 8.84 -15.34 -19.64
N ASP A 39 8.85 -14.25 -20.43
CA ASP A 39 8.85 -14.30 -21.90
C ASP A 39 10.24 -14.34 -22.54
N GLN A 40 11.31 -14.46 -21.75
CA GLN A 40 12.62 -14.68 -22.35
C GLN A 40 12.67 -16.07 -22.98
N GLN A 41 12.41 -16.12 -24.31
CA GLN A 41 12.59 -17.35 -25.12
C GLN A 41 14.02 -17.83 -24.92
N ARG A 42 14.17 -18.97 -24.31
CA ARG A 42 15.46 -19.62 -24.07
C ARG A 42 15.95 -20.14 -25.42
N GLY A 43 16.96 -19.50 -26.03
CA GLY A 43 17.88 -20.21 -26.85
C GLY A 43 18.67 -21.21 -25.98
N PRO A 44 19.17 -22.32 -26.53
CA PRO A 44 19.84 -23.38 -25.75
C PRO A 44 21.05 -22.90 -24.93
N ASP A 45 21.55 -21.68 -25.14
CA ASP A 45 22.76 -21.13 -24.52
C ASP A 45 22.54 -19.85 -23.68
N ARG A 46 21.31 -19.38 -23.48
CA ARG A 46 21.04 -18.23 -22.61
C ARG A 46 20.32 -18.64 -21.33
N GLN A 47 21.00 -18.56 -20.21
CA GLN A 47 20.37 -18.52 -18.87
C GLN A 47 19.54 -17.23 -18.80
N ALA A 48 18.26 -17.35 -18.37
CA ALA A 48 17.46 -16.17 -18.07
C ALA A 48 18.16 -15.41 -16.94
N GLU A 49 18.42 -14.13 -17.17
CA GLU A 49 19.05 -13.26 -16.18
C GLU A 49 18.03 -12.95 -15.06
N ASP A 50 18.45 -13.12 -13.82
CA ASP A 50 17.63 -12.77 -12.67
C ASP A 50 17.47 -11.24 -12.58
N LEU A 51 16.25 -10.80 -12.29
CA LEU A 51 15.98 -9.41 -11.96
C LEU A 51 16.59 -9.08 -10.59
N HIS A 52 16.93 -7.82 -10.37
CA HIS A 52 17.26 -7.36 -9.04
C HIS A 52 16.08 -7.61 -8.10
N SER A 53 16.29 -8.42 -7.08
CA SER A 53 15.25 -8.81 -6.13
C SER A 53 15.80 -8.89 -4.71
N GLN A 54 14.93 -8.66 -3.74
CA GLN A 54 15.24 -8.80 -2.32
C GLN A 54 13.99 -9.21 -1.54
N VAL A 55 14.21 -9.78 -0.35
CA VAL A 55 13.14 -10.06 0.61
C VAL A 55 13.18 -9.01 1.70
N GLN A 56 12.07 -8.29 1.90
CA GLN A 56 11.92 -7.32 2.98
C GLN A 56 10.45 -7.23 3.40
N PHE A 57 10.19 -7.02 4.68
CA PHE A 57 8.84 -6.95 5.28
C PHE A 57 7.97 -8.20 5.00
N GLY A 58 8.59 -9.37 4.83
CA GLY A 58 7.89 -10.60 4.50
C GLY A 58 7.47 -10.72 3.03
N PHE A 59 7.89 -9.82 2.15
CA PHE A 59 7.58 -9.83 0.72
C PHE A 59 8.84 -9.92 -0.15
N VAL A 60 8.67 -10.52 -1.33
CA VAL A 60 9.66 -10.50 -2.40
C VAL A 60 9.44 -9.23 -3.24
N TRP A 61 10.47 -8.42 -3.34
CA TRP A 61 10.52 -7.20 -4.15
C TRP A 61 11.40 -7.44 -5.37
N ALA A 62 11.01 -6.87 -6.51
CA ALA A 62 11.79 -6.95 -7.72
C ALA A 62 11.79 -5.62 -8.47
N CYS A 63 12.89 -5.35 -9.18
CA CYS A 63 13.06 -4.19 -10.05
C CYS A 63 13.32 -4.67 -11.48
N ILE A 64 12.48 -4.23 -12.44
CA ILE A 64 12.67 -4.51 -13.86
C ILE A 64 13.76 -3.61 -14.47
N GLY A 65 13.95 -2.42 -13.88
CA GLY A 65 14.95 -1.47 -14.36
C GLY A 65 16.38 -1.82 -13.94
N PRO A 66 17.40 -1.25 -14.62
CA PRO A 66 18.80 -1.56 -14.36
C PRO A 66 19.34 -0.94 -13.05
N ASN A 67 18.65 0.00 -12.47
CA ASN A 67 19.11 0.78 -11.31
C ASN A 67 18.13 0.65 -10.13
N PRO A 68 18.15 -0.47 -9.39
CA PRO A 68 17.27 -0.65 -8.24
C PRO A 68 17.62 0.39 -7.16
N GLN A 69 16.60 1.01 -6.60
CA GLN A 69 16.73 1.85 -5.43
C GLN A 69 16.64 0.99 -4.17
N LEU A 70 17.26 1.47 -3.08
CA LEU A 70 17.05 0.86 -1.78
C LEU A 70 15.60 1.07 -1.35
N LEU A 71 15.02 0.06 -0.72
CA LEU A 71 13.70 0.21 -0.13
C LEU A 71 13.80 1.11 1.12
N PHE A 72 12.68 1.74 1.41
CA PHE A 72 12.48 2.48 2.66
C PHE A 72 12.51 1.55 3.86
N ASP A 73 12.70 2.11 5.04
CA ASP A 73 12.66 1.37 6.30
C ASP A 73 11.31 1.53 7.01
N ILE A 74 10.94 0.48 7.77
CA ILE A 74 9.84 0.45 8.74
C ILE A 74 10.45 -0.11 10.04
N PRO A 75 11.01 0.75 10.90
CA PRO A 75 11.71 0.31 12.09
C PRO A 75 10.88 -0.61 12.99
N GLU A 76 9.58 -0.33 13.08
CA GLU A 76 8.61 -1.08 13.88
C GLU A 76 8.51 -2.55 13.45
N TYR A 77 8.76 -2.86 12.18
CA TYR A 77 8.77 -4.24 11.69
C TYR A 77 9.82 -5.12 12.39
N HIS A 78 10.88 -4.52 12.87
CA HIS A 78 12.02 -5.20 13.51
C HIS A 78 11.93 -5.25 15.05
N GLU A 79 10.91 -4.62 15.64
CA GLU A 79 10.70 -4.67 17.09
C GLU A 79 10.27 -6.08 17.49
N PRO A 80 10.97 -6.71 18.48
CA PRO A 80 10.81 -8.15 18.76
C PRO A 80 9.47 -8.53 19.40
N ASP A 81 8.76 -7.58 19.95
CA ASP A 81 7.45 -7.77 20.62
C ASP A 81 6.26 -7.46 19.69
N ARG A 82 6.51 -7.09 18.45
CA ARG A 82 5.46 -6.89 17.45
C ARG A 82 5.13 -8.16 16.69
N ARG A 83 3.88 -8.22 16.28
CA ARG A 83 3.40 -9.26 15.38
C ARG A 83 3.31 -8.67 13.97
N ASN A 84 4.08 -9.27 13.06
CA ASN A 84 4.04 -8.92 11.65
C ASN A 84 3.13 -9.92 10.92
N VAL A 85 1.97 -9.45 10.48
CA VAL A 85 0.93 -10.28 9.88
C VAL A 85 0.69 -9.83 8.44
N CYS A 86 0.98 -10.67 7.46
CA CYS A 86 0.52 -10.48 6.10
C CYS A 86 -1.00 -10.68 6.10
N THR A 87 -1.75 -9.64 5.76
CA THR A 87 -3.21 -9.66 5.89
C THR A 87 -3.93 -10.01 4.60
N GLY A 88 -3.22 -10.14 3.49
CA GLY A 88 -3.73 -10.70 2.25
C GLY A 88 -3.26 -9.96 1.00
N VAL A 89 -3.70 -10.49 -0.13
CA VAL A 89 -3.44 -9.96 -1.47
C VAL A 89 -4.76 -9.80 -2.21
N PHE A 90 -5.00 -8.61 -2.75
CA PHE A 90 -6.25 -8.27 -3.43
C PHE A 90 -5.98 -7.87 -4.87
N GLY A 91 -6.58 -8.59 -5.82
CA GLY A 91 -6.64 -8.14 -7.21
C GLY A 91 -7.72 -7.07 -7.37
N VAL A 92 -7.37 -5.92 -7.98
CA VAL A 92 -8.28 -4.78 -8.17
C VAL A 92 -8.09 -4.19 -9.57
N GLU A 93 -9.20 -3.92 -10.26
CA GLU A 93 -9.22 -3.31 -11.59
C GLU A 93 -9.14 -1.78 -11.48
N VAL A 94 -7.98 -1.28 -11.10
CA VAL A 94 -7.67 0.14 -10.90
C VAL A 94 -6.16 0.36 -11.03
N SER A 95 -5.72 1.61 -11.24
CA SER A 95 -4.28 1.92 -11.26
C SER A 95 -3.67 1.91 -9.85
N ALA A 96 -2.36 1.65 -9.78
CA ALA A 96 -1.64 1.67 -8.52
C ALA A 96 -1.71 3.04 -7.80
N PRO A 97 -1.56 4.18 -8.48
CA PRO A 97 -1.72 5.48 -7.84
C PRO A 97 -3.11 5.74 -7.27
N ARG A 98 -4.18 5.25 -7.92
CA ARG A 98 -5.55 5.37 -7.37
C ARG A 98 -5.72 4.58 -6.08
N ALA A 99 -5.15 3.37 -6.00
CA ALA A 99 -5.22 2.57 -4.78
C ALA A 99 -4.45 3.23 -3.62
N ILE A 100 -3.31 3.86 -3.89
CA ILE A 100 -2.58 4.64 -2.88
C ILE A 100 -3.40 5.87 -2.46
N GLU A 101 -3.98 6.60 -3.41
CA GLU A 101 -4.83 7.76 -3.09
C GLU A 101 -6.03 7.39 -2.22
N ASN A 102 -6.72 6.28 -2.51
CA ASN A 102 -7.79 5.76 -1.67
C ASN A 102 -7.32 5.42 -0.25
N PHE A 103 -6.15 4.81 -0.11
CA PHE A 103 -5.56 4.51 1.20
C PHE A 103 -5.25 5.78 2.02
N LEU A 104 -4.97 6.90 1.36
CA LEU A 104 -4.68 8.20 2.00
C LEU A 104 -5.95 9.01 2.31
N ASP A 105 -7.09 8.66 1.73
CA ASP A 105 -8.34 9.39 1.91
C ASP A 105 -9.03 9.00 3.23
N MET A 106 -9.27 9.98 4.09
CA MET A 106 -10.03 9.82 5.32
C MET A 106 -11.51 10.18 5.15
N GLY A 107 -11.85 10.90 4.10
CA GLY A 107 -13.21 11.41 3.86
C GLY A 107 -14.24 10.32 3.59
N HIS A 108 -13.82 9.18 3.06
CA HIS A 108 -14.72 8.07 2.77
C HIS A 108 -15.08 7.18 3.98
N PHE A 109 -14.32 7.27 5.09
CA PHE A 109 -14.48 6.39 6.25
C PHE A 109 -15.91 6.29 6.80
N PRO A 110 -16.63 7.41 7.03
CA PRO A 110 -17.97 7.33 7.59
C PRO A 110 -19.01 6.72 6.65
N PHE A 111 -18.71 6.67 5.37
CA PHE A 111 -19.63 6.22 4.31
C PHE A 111 -19.30 4.80 3.83
N VAL A 112 -18.06 4.53 3.48
CA VAL A 112 -17.60 3.23 2.97
C VAL A 112 -17.37 2.24 4.13
N HIS A 113 -16.75 2.71 5.21
CA HIS A 113 -16.44 1.91 6.41
C HIS A 113 -17.33 2.24 7.59
N THR A 114 -18.59 2.57 7.34
CA THR A 114 -19.52 2.98 8.39
C THR A 114 -19.66 1.90 9.48
N GLY A 115 -19.59 2.33 10.73
CA GLY A 115 -19.63 1.42 11.88
C GLY A 115 -18.26 0.80 12.24
N LEU A 116 -17.23 0.97 11.40
CA LEU A 116 -15.86 0.53 11.63
C LEU A 116 -14.93 1.73 11.77
N LEU A 117 -14.47 2.31 10.66
CA LEU A 117 -13.51 3.41 10.65
C LEU A 117 -14.16 4.79 10.74
N GLY A 118 -15.48 4.88 10.64
CA GLY A 118 -16.22 6.12 10.77
C GLY A 118 -17.71 5.88 10.94
N ILE A 119 -18.47 6.92 11.32
CA ILE A 119 -19.94 6.87 11.46
C ILE A 119 -20.49 8.29 11.51
N GLU A 120 -21.70 8.51 11.00
CA GLU A 120 -22.45 9.76 11.21
C GLU A 120 -22.78 9.96 12.71
N PRO A 121 -22.74 11.17 13.25
CA PRO A 121 -22.50 12.45 12.56
C PRO A 121 -21.00 12.83 12.43
N HIS A 122 -20.05 11.98 12.75
CA HIS A 122 -18.61 12.23 12.74
C HIS A 122 -18.04 12.07 11.32
N THR A 123 -18.44 12.97 10.41
CA THR A 123 -18.07 12.91 8.99
C THR A 123 -17.03 13.95 8.59
N GLU A 124 -16.73 14.91 9.46
CA GLU A 124 -15.78 15.96 9.16
C GLU A 124 -14.34 15.47 9.35
N VAL A 125 -13.51 15.66 8.34
CA VAL A 125 -12.05 15.54 8.44
C VAL A 125 -11.51 16.90 8.92
N VAL A 126 -10.97 16.92 10.15
CA VAL A 126 -10.36 18.14 10.73
C VAL A 126 -9.07 18.50 9.99
N ASP A 127 -8.60 19.74 10.16
CA ASP A 127 -7.32 20.15 9.56
C ASP A 127 -6.17 19.28 10.06
N TYR A 128 -5.31 18.90 9.15
CA TYR A 128 -4.10 18.12 9.39
C TYR A 128 -2.92 18.66 8.58
N GLN A 129 -1.70 18.25 8.91
CA GLN A 129 -0.49 18.74 8.29
C GLN A 129 0.01 17.77 7.22
N VAL A 130 0.55 18.33 6.12
CA VAL A 130 1.22 17.55 5.07
C VAL A 130 2.55 18.18 4.74
N THR A 131 3.61 17.38 4.82
CA THR A 131 4.97 17.74 4.41
C THR A 131 5.43 16.84 3.27
N VAL A 132 6.15 17.44 2.33
CA VAL A 132 6.87 16.74 1.27
C VAL A 132 8.33 17.06 1.46
N SER A 133 9.16 16.04 1.63
CA SER A 133 10.60 16.18 1.83
C SER A 133 11.36 15.64 0.61
N ASP A 134 12.54 16.22 0.35
CA ASP A 134 13.43 15.74 -0.71
C ASP A 134 14.39 14.65 -0.22
N GLU A 135 14.76 14.69 1.07
CA GLU A 135 15.62 13.69 1.71
C GLU A 135 15.08 13.33 3.12
N PRO A 136 14.53 12.13 3.29
CA PRO A 136 14.13 11.18 2.23
C PRO A 136 13.02 11.77 1.35
N ASN A 137 13.00 11.39 0.05
CA ASN A 137 11.96 11.83 -0.87
C ASN A 137 10.65 11.12 -0.56
N GLU A 138 9.83 11.71 0.30
CA GLU A 138 8.57 11.12 0.77
C GLU A 138 7.54 12.18 1.18
N ILE A 139 6.31 11.73 1.31
CA ILE A 139 5.20 12.53 1.86
C ILE A 139 4.89 12.02 3.25
N VAL A 140 4.68 12.96 4.18
CA VAL A 140 4.20 12.65 5.54
C VAL A 140 2.99 13.53 5.85
N ALA A 141 1.88 12.89 6.27
CA ALA A 141 0.72 13.58 6.81
C ALA A 141 0.59 13.27 8.32
N THR A 142 0.47 14.30 9.12
CA THR A 142 0.40 14.21 10.60
C THR A 142 -0.82 14.91 11.15
N GLU A 143 -1.13 14.69 12.43
CA GLU A 143 -2.30 15.28 13.10
C GLU A 143 -3.63 14.87 12.45
N CYS A 144 -3.65 13.70 11.81
CA CYS A 144 -4.86 13.16 11.19
C CYS A 144 -5.73 12.51 12.25
N LEU A 145 -6.74 13.25 12.75
CA LEU A 145 -7.63 12.79 13.81
C LEU A 145 -8.97 12.37 13.23
N PHE A 146 -9.44 11.21 13.64
CA PHE A 146 -10.72 10.69 13.19
C PHE A 146 -11.42 9.85 14.29
N PHE A 147 -12.73 10.02 14.42
CA PHE A 147 -13.52 9.20 15.34
C PHE A 147 -13.80 7.84 14.70
N GLN A 148 -13.39 6.77 15.37
CA GLN A 148 -13.62 5.39 14.93
C GLN A 148 -14.50 4.63 15.91
N PRO A 149 -15.64 4.09 15.45
CA PRO A 149 -16.48 3.22 16.25
C PRO A 149 -15.77 1.94 16.69
N GLN A 150 -14.90 1.39 15.83
CA GLN A 150 -14.12 0.19 16.09
C GLN A 150 -12.67 0.39 15.66
N ALA A 151 -11.83 0.80 16.59
CA ALA A 151 -10.43 1.12 16.29
C ALA A 151 -9.54 -0.11 16.08
N ALA A 152 -9.90 -1.29 16.59
CA ALA A 152 -9.15 -2.55 16.45
C ALA A 152 -10.07 -3.75 16.56
N VAL A 153 -9.53 -4.95 16.28
CA VAL A 153 -10.20 -6.23 16.55
C VAL A 153 -10.59 -6.28 18.03
N GLY A 154 -11.88 -6.53 18.32
CA GLY A 154 -12.36 -6.64 19.69
C GLY A 154 -12.51 -5.33 20.47
N SER A 155 -12.14 -4.17 19.92
CA SER A 155 -12.36 -2.89 20.60
C SER A 155 -13.86 -2.60 20.72
N VAL A 156 -14.28 -2.12 21.92
CA VAL A 156 -15.67 -1.76 22.23
C VAL A 156 -15.72 -0.28 22.63
N GLY A 157 -16.58 0.46 21.94
CA GLY A 157 -16.72 1.91 22.16
C GLY A 157 -15.84 2.72 21.21
N GLY A 158 -16.41 3.82 20.69
CA GLY A 158 -15.70 4.68 19.74
C GLY A 158 -14.62 5.51 20.42
N VAL A 159 -13.51 5.73 19.72
CA VAL A 159 -12.39 6.56 20.16
C VAL A 159 -11.94 7.49 19.04
N VAL A 160 -11.41 8.66 19.42
CA VAL A 160 -10.67 9.49 18.46
C VAL A 160 -9.28 8.87 18.28
N THR A 161 -8.98 8.47 17.06
CA THR A 161 -7.73 7.83 16.70
C THR A 161 -6.86 8.82 15.93
N GLU A 162 -5.57 8.87 16.26
CA GLU A 162 -4.59 9.64 15.53
C GLU A 162 -3.92 8.78 14.47
N TYR A 163 -3.81 9.32 13.25
CA TYR A 163 -3.12 8.73 12.14
C TYR A 163 -1.91 9.58 11.72
N VAL A 164 -0.86 8.91 11.31
CA VAL A 164 0.24 9.48 10.54
C VAL A 164 0.40 8.65 9.28
N TYR A 165 0.26 9.29 8.12
CA TYR A 165 0.53 8.64 6.84
C TYR A 165 1.94 8.97 6.37
N ARG A 166 2.59 7.99 5.76
CA ARG A 166 3.88 8.12 5.11
C ARG A 166 3.82 7.47 3.73
N VAL A 167 4.26 8.18 2.69
CA VAL A 167 4.32 7.68 1.31
C VAL A 167 5.78 7.72 0.85
N PRO A 168 6.54 6.63 1.09
CA PRO A 168 7.97 6.57 0.77
C PRO A 168 8.26 6.14 -0.68
N HIS A 169 7.24 5.71 -1.42
CA HIS A 169 7.35 5.24 -2.80
C HIS A 169 6.02 5.45 -3.52
N PRO A 170 6.00 5.76 -4.84
CA PRO A 170 4.76 5.96 -5.61
C PRO A 170 3.68 4.90 -5.43
N PHE A 171 4.06 3.66 -5.17
CA PHE A 171 3.14 2.52 -5.04
C PHE A 171 3.13 1.90 -3.64
N CYS A 172 3.60 2.64 -2.63
CA CYS A 172 3.62 2.16 -1.26
C CYS A 172 3.18 3.26 -0.30
N ALA A 173 2.29 2.92 0.63
CA ALA A 173 1.91 3.81 1.72
C ALA A 173 1.91 3.06 3.05
N ILE A 174 2.21 3.80 4.11
CA ILE A 174 2.32 3.32 5.48
C ILE A 174 1.42 4.20 6.33
N LEU A 175 0.57 3.59 7.13
CA LEU A 175 -0.25 4.24 8.14
C LEU A 175 0.28 3.84 9.52
N TYR A 176 0.60 4.82 10.31
CA TYR A 176 0.83 4.69 11.75
C TYR A 176 -0.43 5.13 12.48
N LYS A 177 -0.96 4.25 13.30
CA LYS A 177 -2.22 4.44 14.01
C LYS A 177 -2.00 4.30 15.51
N SER A 178 -2.69 5.10 16.34
CA SER A 178 -2.67 4.92 17.79
C SER A 178 -2.92 3.47 18.17
N CYS A 179 -2.02 2.88 18.98
CA CYS A 179 -2.16 1.50 19.42
C CYS A 179 -3.16 1.41 20.58
N PRO A 180 -4.20 0.57 20.49
CA PRO A 180 -5.18 0.43 21.57
C PRO A 180 -4.63 -0.20 22.85
N PHE A 181 -3.54 -0.96 22.75
CA PHE A 181 -2.93 -1.69 23.88
C PHE A 181 -1.77 -0.93 24.54
N ASP A 182 -1.23 0.10 23.86
CA ASP A 182 -0.12 0.91 24.38
C ASP A 182 -0.18 2.32 23.76
N GLU A 183 -0.63 3.30 24.55
CA GLU A 183 -0.80 4.69 24.10
C GLU A 183 0.53 5.38 23.70
N SER A 184 1.67 4.84 24.14
CA SER A 184 3.00 5.36 23.77
C SER A 184 3.49 4.88 22.39
N ARG A 185 2.77 3.92 21.80
CA ARG A 185 3.16 3.26 20.54
C ARG A 185 2.11 3.44 19.46
N ARG A 186 2.48 3.12 18.23
CA ARG A 186 1.57 3.10 17.10
C ARG A 186 1.61 1.74 16.41
N ASP A 187 0.45 1.25 16.02
CA ASP A 187 0.34 0.13 15.09
C ASP A 187 0.67 0.61 13.68
N VAL A 188 1.28 -0.26 12.89
CA VAL A 188 1.67 0.03 11.51
C VAL A 188 0.85 -0.81 10.56
N ILE A 189 0.20 -0.15 9.60
CA ILE A 189 -0.58 -0.78 8.53
C ILE A 189 0.03 -0.34 7.21
N THR A 190 0.34 -1.28 6.33
CA THR A 190 0.96 -0.97 5.05
C THR A 190 0.10 -1.42 3.89
N ILE A 191 0.20 -0.68 2.79
CA ILE A 191 -0.23 -1.13 1.48
C ILE A 191 0.96 -1.04 0.52
N PHE A 192 1.30 -2.17 -0.09
CA PHE A 192 2.31 -2.29 -1.15
C PHE A 192 1.60 -2.71 -2.42
N VAL A 193 1.56 -1.82 -3.40
CA VAL A 193 0.79 -2.05 -4.62
C VAL A 193 1.72 -2.53 -5.73
N GLN A 194 1.45 -3.73 -6.21
CA GLN A 194 2.08 -4.29 -7.40
C GLN A 194 1.24 -3.95 -8.62
N PRO A 195 1.69 -3.06 -9.52
CA PRO A 195 1.00 -2.84 -10.78
C PRO A 195 1.19 -4.06 -11.69
N GLU A 196 0.12 -4.77 -12.02
CA GLU A 196 0.12 -5.82 -13.03
C GLU A 196 0.05 -5.19 -14.42
N SER A 197 -0.84 -4.19 -14.59
CA SER A 197 -0.93 -3.31 -15.75
C SER A 197 -1.22 -1.87 -15.29
N GLU A 198 -1.37 -0.94 -16.23
CA GLU A 198 -1.71 0.45 -15.88
C GLU A 198 -3.04 0.61 -15.14
N GLU A 199 -3.97 -0.34 -15.28
CA GLU A 199 -5.33 -0.30 -14.69
C GLU A 199 -5.68 -1.57 -13.91
N ARG A 200 -4.68 -2.38 -13.55
CA ARG A 200 -4.86 -3.58 -12.75
C ARG A 200 -3.71 -3.78 -11.80
N ILE A 201 -4.05 -4.11 -10.55
CA ILE A 201 -3.08 -4.24 -9.47
C ILE A 201 -3.29 -5.51 -8.65
N ARG A 202 -2.24 -5.86 -7.90
CA ARG A 202 -2.33 -6.62 -6.65
C ARG A 202 -1.94 -5.71 -5.49
N ALA A 203 -2.86 -5.49 -4.57
CA ALA A 203 -2.59 -4.80 -3.32
C ALA A 203 -2.20 -5.82 -2.25
N HIS A 204 -0.99 -5.72 -1.74
CA HIS A 204 -0.46 -6.52 -0.64
C HIS A 204 -0.55 -5.70 0.64
N THR A 205 -1.16 -6.25 1.67
CA THR A 205 -1.34 -5.56 2.95
C THR A 205 -0.63 -6.31 4.07
N MET A 206 -0.01 -5.58 4.99
CA MET A 206 0.68 -6.11 6.15
C MET A 206 0.41 -5.21 7.35
N MET A 207 0.28 -5.80 8.52
CA MET A 207 0.19 -5.10 9.79
C MET A 207 1.38 -5.49 10.67
N SER A 208 2.00 -4.49 11.31
CA SER A 208 2.98 -4.66 12.38
C SER A 208 2.40 -4.03 13.65
N ILE A 209 1.88 -4.85 14.55
CA ILE A 209 1.01 -4.43 15.65
C ILE A 209 1.44 -4.98 16.99
N VAL A 210 1.01 -4.27 18.04
CA VAL A 210 1.08 -4.73 19.45
C VAL A 210 -0.32 -5.14 19.86
N ASP A 211 -0.65 -6.40 19.66
CA ASP A 211 -1.94 -6.99 20.05
C ASP A 211 -1.70 -8.38 20.64
N PRO A 212 -1.71 -8.53 21.98
CA PRO A 212 -1.47 -9.80 22.63
C PRO A 212 -2.70 -10.74 22.64
N GLU A 213 -3.87 -10.24 22.28
CA GLU A 213 -5.15 -10.93 22.50
C GLU A 213 -5.71 -11.57 21.22
N SER A 214 -5.62 -10.87 20.07
CA SER A 214 -6.23 -11.34 18.84
C SER A 214 -5.41 -12.45 18.16
N SER A 215 -6.08 -13.37 17.48
CA SER A 215 -5.41 -14.35 16.60
C SER A 215 -5.01 -13.69 15.26
N ASP A 216 -3.98 -14.22 14.59
CA ASP A 216 -3.61 -13.76 13.22
C ASP A 216 -4.80 -13.87 12.25
N THR A 217 -5.61 -14.91 12.43
CA THR A 217 -6.82 -15.08 11.61
C THR A 217 -7.82 -13.95 11.80
N SER A 218 -8.09 -13.54 13.04
CA SER A 218 -9.01 -12.41 13.32
C SER A 218 -8.47 -11.08 12.81
N ILE A 219 -7.16 -10.86 12.91
CA ILE A 219 -6.47 -9.68 12.36
C ILE A 219 -6.60 -9.65 10.83
N ARG A 220 -6.30 -10.79 10.17
CA ARG A 220 -6.46 -10.93 8.71
C ARG A 220 -7.89 -10.65 8.26
N LEU A 221 -8.87 -11.28 8.90
CA LEU A 221 -10.29 -11.11 8.55
C LEU A 221 -10.75 -9.66 8.72
N PHE A 222 -10.34 -8.99 9.78
CA PHE A 222 -10.69 -7.59 10.02
C PHE A 222 -10.12 -6.68 8.93
N GLN A 223 -8.85 -6.83 8.58
CA GLN A 223 -8.22 -6.03 7.53
C GLN A 223 -8.80 -6.35 6.14
N GLN A 224 -9.08 -7.62 5.87
CA GLN A 224 -9.71 -8.05 4.62
C GLN A 224 -11.13 -7.51 4.47
N MET A 225 -11.88 -7.40 5.56
CA MET A 225 -13.21 -6.80 5.55
C MET A 225 -13.14 -5.32 5.17
N ILE A 226 -12.19 -4.56 5.74
CA ILE A 226 -11.99 -3.15 5.41
C ILE A 226 -11.64 -3.00 3.92
N PHE A 227 -10.59 -3.67 3.45
CA PHE A 227 -10.19 -3.57 2.04
C PHE A 227 -11.26 -4.10 1.08
N GLY A 228 -12.03 -5.10 1.51
CA GLY A 228 -13.17 -5.63 0.75
C GLY A 228 -14.29 -4.59 0.53
N GLN A 229 -14.42 -3.60 1.42
CA GLN A 229 -15.34 -2.47 1.25
C GLN A 229 -14.77 -1.42 0.26
N ASP A 230 -13.45 -1.21 0.23
CA ASP A 230 -12.79 -0.31 -0.70
C ASP A 230 -12.80 -0.84 -2.15
N LYS A 231 -12.63 -2.14 -2.31
CA LYS A 231 -12.49 -2.76 -3.63
C LYS A 231 -13.59 -2.36 -4.63
N PRO A 232 -14.90 -2.47 -4.33
CA PRO A 232 -15.94 -2.07 -5.26
C PRO A 232 -15.94 -0.56 -5.55
N ILE A 233 -15.51 0.28 -4.62
CA ILE A 233 -15.37 1.72 -4.84
C ILE A 233 -14.26 1.99 -5.85
N LEU A 234 -13.08 1.41 -5.65
CA LEU A 234 -11.95 1.52 -6.55
C LEU A 234 -12.27 1.02 -7.96
N GLU A 235 -12.95 -0.14 -8.06
CA GLU A 235 -13.30 -0.74 -9.37
C GLU A 235 -14.40 0.02 -10.12
N ASN A 236 -15.15 0.88 -9.45
CA ASN A 236 -16.18 1.73 -10.07
C ASN A 236 -15.73 3.18 -10.25
N GLN A 237 -14.51 3.54 -9.85
CA GLN A 237 -13.98 4.88 -10.04
C GLN A 237 -13.51 5.10 -11.48
N PHE A 238 -13.84 6.26 -12.05
CA PHE A 238 -13.42 6.70 -13.38
C PHE A 238 -12.85 8.10 -13.35
N PRO A 239 -11.76 8.35 -14.13
CA PRO A 239 -10.95 7.36 -14.84
C PRO A 239 -10.23 6.41 -13.87
N LYS A 240 -9.88 5.20 -14.32
CA LYS A 240 -9.14 4.21 -13.50
C LYS A 240 -7.70 4.63 -13.24
N LYS A 241 -7.08 5.34 -14.18
CA LYS A 241 -5.79 6.00 -14.00
C LYS A 241 -5.96 7.29 -13.20
N LEU A 242 -4.98 7.61 -12.37
CA LEU A 242 -5.01 8.83 -11.55
C LEU A 242 -4.69 10.06 -12.37
N PRO A 243 -5.61 11.04 -12.54
CA PRO A 243 -5.29 12.32 -13.15
C PRO A 243 -4.34 13.12 -12.26
N LEU A 244 -3.27 13.66 -12.86
CA LEU A 244 -2.32 14.51 -12.13
C LEU A 244 -2.63 15.99 -12.24
N ASP A 245 -3.49 16.40 -13.20
CA ASP A 245 -3.96 17.78 -13.27
C ASP A 245 -4.95 18.06 -12.12
N PRO A 246 -4.68 19.06 -11.28
CA PRO A 246 -5.58 19.38 -10.17
C PRO A 246 -6.95 19.94 -10.63
N LEU A 247 -7.13 20.22 -11.92
CA LEU A 247 -8.39 20.70 -12.49
C LEU A 247 -9.29 19.55 -13.01
N ASP A 248 -8.76 18.35 -13.16
CA ASP A 248 -9.51 17.20 -13.66
C ASP A 248 -10.53 16.67 -12.66
N GLU A 249 -10.30 16.90 -11.37
CA GLU A 249 -11.17 16.46 -10.28
C GLU A 249 -11.28 17.56 -9.20
N ILE A 250 -12.46 17.65 -8.57
CA ILE A 250 -12.71 18.65 -7.53
C ILE A 250 -12.18 18.15 -6.20
N SER A 251 -11.10 18.76 -5.72
CA SER A 251 -10.53 18.47 -4.40
C SER A 251 -11.16 19.36 -3.31
N ILE A 252 -11.36 18.78 -2.13
CA ILE A 252 -11.81 19.48 -0.93
C ILE A 252 -10.67 19.55 0.11
N ARG A 253 -10.88 20.19 1.26
CA ARG A 253 -9.85 20.31 2.31
C ARG A 253 -9.37 18.94 2.84
N ALA A 254 -10.26 17.97 2.87
CA ALA A 254 -9.92 16.60 3.29
C ALA A 254 -8.87 15.95 2.37
N ASP A 255 -8.79 16.35 1.09
CA ASP A 255 -7.91 15.75 0.08
C ASP A 255 -6.49 16.32 0.08
N ARG A 256 -6.08 17.06 1.12
CA ARG A 256 -4.76 17.73 1.18
C ARG A 256 -3.61 16.77 0.88
N VAL A 257 -3.59 15.58 1.46
CA VAL A 257 -2.55 14.58 1.20
C VAL A 257 -2.65 13.98 -0.20
N ALA A 258 -3.86 13.76 -0.73
CA ALA A 258 -4.08 13.30 -2.10
C ALA A 258 -3.56 14.31 -3.13
N VAL A 259 -3.84 15.60 -2.92
CA VAL A 259 -3.31 16.68 -3.76
C VAL A 259 -1.79 16.76 -3.69
N ALA A 260 -1.20 16.60 -2.50
CA ALA A 260 0.26 16.55 -2.35
C ALA A 260 0.85 15.33 -3.08
N TYR A 261 0.20 14.18 -3.00
CA TYR A 261 0.61 12.95 -3.66
C TYR A 261 0.61 13.10 -5.19
N ARG A 262 -0.46 13.65 -5.78
CA ARG A 262 -0.52 13.91 -7.24
C ARG A 262 0.60 14.85 -7.70
N LYS A 263 0.86 15.93 -6.97
CA LYS A 263 1.98 16.85 -7.26
C LYS A 263 3.33 16.18 -7.16
N TRP A 264 3.53 15.36 -6.14
CA TRP A 264 4.76 14.60 -5.93
C TRP A 264 5.00 13.59 -7.04
N LEU A 265 3.97 12.84 -7.48
CA LEU A 265 4.05 11.96 -8.64
C LEU A 265 4.42 12.72 -9.93
N ALA A 266 3.80 13.87 -10.15
CA ALA A 266 4.08 14.72 -11.31
C ALA A 266 5.53 15.22 -11.31
N SER A 267 6.02 15.72 -10.16
CA SER A 267 7.41 16.21 -10.01
C SER A 267 8.44 15.07 -10.14
N GLY A 268 8.12 13.88 -9.64
CA GLY A 268 8.93 12.69 -9.80
C GLY A 268 8.90 12.05 -11.18
N GLY A 269 8.13 12.62 -12.13
CA GLY A 269 8.05 12.14 -13.51
C GLY A 269 7.34 10.79 -13.67
N VAL A 270 6.51 10.40 -12.71
CA VAL A 270 5.73 9.15 -12.80
C VAL A 270 4.77 9.22 -13.98
N ARG A 271 4.75 8.17 -14.80
CA ARG A 271 3.91 8.07 -16.00
C ARG A 271 3.01 6.83 -15.99
N TYR A 272 3.34 5.83 -15.23
CA TYR A 272 2.62 4.56 -15.19
C TYR A 272 1.40 4.66 -14.26
N GLY A 273 0.24 4.29 -14.78
CA GLY A 273 -1.03 4.31 -14.03
C GLY A 273 -1.59 5.71 -13.75
N VAL A 274 -1.09 6.75 -14.42
CA VAL A 274 -1.54 8.14 -14.27
C VAL A 274 -2.00 8.73 -15.61
N ILE A 275 -2.79 9.80 -15.54
CA ILE A 275 -3.07 10.68 -16.67
C ILE A 275 -2.23 11.94 -16.41
N PRO A 276 -1.18 12.19 -17.20
CA PRO A 276 -0.35 13.38 -17.03
C PRO A 276 -1.18 14.65 -17.22
N GLY A 277 -0.99 15.65 -16.37
CA GLY A 277 -1.57 16.96 -16.57
C GLY A 277 -1.03 17.62 -17.83
N ALA A 278 -1.76 18.60 -18.37
CA ALA A 278 -1.29 19.41 -19.48
C ALA A 278 0.06 20.03 -19.10
N GLN A 279 1.10 19.76 -19.90
CA GLN A 279 2.38 20.43 -19.68
C GLN A 279 2.16 21.92 -19.84
N ALA A 280 2.44 22.71 -18.82
CA ALA A 280 2.56 24.16 -18.98
C ALA A 280 3.67 24.38 -20.01
N THR A 281 3.27 24.80 -21.22
CA THR A 281 4.17 25.19 -22.32
C THR A 281 4.92 26.47 -21.98
#